data_75e62134bb2c7dd4226f6aa18834195a
#
_entry.id   75e62134bb2c7dd4226f6aa18834195a
#
_cell.length_a   1.000
_cell.length_b   1.000
_cell.length_c   1.000
_cell.angle_alpha   90.00
_cell.angle_beta   90.00
_cell.angle_gamma   90.00
#
_symmetry.space_group_name_H-M   'P 1'
#
loop_
_entity.id
_entity.type
_entity.pdbx_description
1 polymer ?
#
loop_
_entity_poly.entity_id
_entity_poly.type
_entity_poly.pdbx_seq_one_letter_code
_entity_poly.pdbx_strand_id
1 'polypeptide(L)'
;NFWWYDGGNPKPDNPYAHDGNNKPPTSVTADVEAMMGTVPGSGCILVGDKGKIFSPDDYGAKFFVKLTDDKEFVASQNSDAVKAIPQTIPRNAFSGDTDKRHHLEWIAGCKGGPTPYSNFDIAAYLTEIILLGCVAMRTGKKLEWDGPNMRATNAPEADIYIKRDNRKGWSI
;
A
#
# COMPACT_ATOMS: atom_id res chain seq x y z
N ASN A 1 -12.99 -1.81 -5.06
CA ASN A 1 -12.48 -2.93 -4.26
C ASN A 1 -10.97 -2.82 -4.11
N PHE A 2 -10.47 -3.10 -2.92
CA PHE A 2 -9.05 -3.19 -2.61
C PHE A 2 -8.68 -4.64 -2.30
N TRP A 3 -7.60 -5.13 -2.90
CA TRP A 3 -7.10 -6.48 -2.72
C TRP A 3 -5.63 -6.42 -2.30
N TRP A 4 -5.31 -7.07 -1.20
CA TRP A 4 -3.95 -7.18 -0.68
C TRP A 4 -3.46 -8.62 -0.83
N TYR A 5 -2.30 -8.78 -1.44
CA TYR A 5 -1.64 -10.07 -1.60
C TYR A 5 -0.27 -10.00 -0.94
N ASP A 6 -0.04 -10.85 0.02
CA ASP A 6 1.22 -10.90 0.77
C ASP A 6 1.45 -12.32 1.31
N GLY A 7 2.69 -12.63 1.71
CA GLY A 7 3.04 -13.92 2.29
C GLY A 7 3.21 -15.02 1.24
N GLY A 8 2.53 -16.12 1.45
CA GLY A 8 2.67 -17.37 0.71
C GLY A 8 2.87 -18.53 1.68
N ASN A 9 3.60 -19.58 1.27
CA ASN A 9 3.89 -20.69 2.17
C ASN A 9 4.97 -20.32 3.20
N PRO A 10 4.82 -20.71 4.47
CA PRO A 10 5.88 -20.55 5.46
C PRO A 10 7.18 -21.22 5.01
N LYS A 11 8.31 -20.58 5.28
CA LYS A 11 9.62 -21.22 5.03
C LYS A 11 9.89 -22.33 6.06
N PRO A 12 10.50 -23.45 5.65
CA PRO A 12 10.74 -24.58 6.56
C PRO A 12 11.51 -24.20 7.84
N ASP A 13 12.47 -23.29 7.70
CA ASP A 13 13.37 -22.90 8.78
C ASP A 13 12.89 -21.68 9.58
N ASN A 14 11.83 -21.03 9.16
CA ASN A 14 11.31 -19.84 9.83
C ASN A 14 9.80 -19.66 9.56
N PRO A 15 8.94 -20.02 10.54
CA PRO A 15 7.48 -19.92 10.38
C PRO A 15 6.96 -18.48 10.24
N TYR A 16 7.78 -17.49 10.53
CA TYR A 16 7.43 -16.06 10.35
C TYR A 16 7.88 -15.50 8.99
N ALA A 17 8.64 -16.28 8.21
CA ALA A 17 9.04 -15.90 6.87
C ALA A 17 8.28 -16.75 5.84
N HIS A 18 7.85 -16.11 4.74
CA HIS A 18 7.09 -16.72 3.67
C HIS A 18 7.86 -16.69 2.34
N ASP A 19 7.47 -17.51 1.40
CA ASP A 19 8.11 -17.61 0.08
C ASP A 19 7.76 -16.45 -0.88
N GLY A 20 6.80 -15.60 -0.51
CA GLY A 20 6.34 -14.47 -1.33
C GLY A 20 5.51 -14.87 -2.56
N ASN A 21 4.99 -16.09 -2.60
CA ASN A 21 4.29 -16.63 -3.77
C ASN A 21 2.77 -16.35 -3.77
N ASN A 22 2.24 -15.69 -2.76
CA ASN A 22 0.85 -15.25 -2.77
C ASN A 22 0.70 -14.01 -3.66
N LYS A 23 0.57 -14.22 -4.95
CA LYS A 23 0.48 -13.17 -5.98
C LYS A 23 -0.97 -12.95 -6.40
N PRO A 24 -1.30 -11.77 -6.97
CA PRO A 24 -2.58 -11.56 -7.64
C PRO A 24 -2.79 -12.58 -8.77
N PRO A 25 -4.05 -12.89 -9.13
CA PRO A 25 -4.35 -13.85 -10.20
C PRO A 25 -3.78 -13.38 -11.55
N THR A 26 -3.40 -14.33 -12.38
CA THR A 26 -2.80 -14.09 -13.71
C THR A 26 -3.69 -13.20 -14.61
N SER A 27 -5.01 -13.26 -14.46
CA SER A 27 -5.94 -12.36 -15.16
C SER A 27 -5.67 -10.86 -14.90
N VAL A 28 -5.02 -10.53 -13.78
CA VAL A 28 -4.62 -9.16 -13.41
C VAL A 28 -3.18 -8.87 -13.80
N THR A 29 -2.29 -9.88 -13.70
CA THR A 29 -0.83 -9.71 -13.78
C THR A 29 -0.21 -10.10 -15.11
N ALA A 30 -0.95 -10.76 -16.03
CA ALA A 30 -0.37 -11.28 -17.28
C ALA A 30 0.36 -10.24 -18.14
N ASP A 31 -0.19 -9.04 -18.23
CA ASP A 31 0.43 -7.94 -18.98
C ASP A 31 1.63 -7.31 -18.25
N VAL A 32 1.64 -7.34 -16.92
CA VAL A 32 2.81 -6.97 -16.11
C VAL A 32 3.94 -8.00 -16.32
N GLU A 33 3.61 -9.27 -16.26
CA GLU A 33 4.57 -10.35 -16.50
C GLU A 33 5.14 -10.30 -17.92
N ALA A 34 4.30 -10.03 -18.92
CA ALA A 34 4.74 -9.86 -20.30
C ALA A 34 5.74 -8.68 -20.46
N MET A 35 5.54 -7.58 -19.71
CA MET A 35 6.44 -6.41 -19.75
C MET A 35 7.72 -6.63 -18.96
N MET A 36 7.63 -7.22 -17.75
CA MET A 36 8.73 -7.29 -16.79
C MET A 36 9.49 -8.62 -16.83
N GLY A 37 8.97 -9.64 -17.53
CA GLY A 37 9.47 -11.03 -17.49
C GLY A 37 9.05 -11.81 -16.24
N THR A 38 8.58 -11.14 -15.21
CA THR A 38 8.06 -11.72 -13.97
C THR A 38 7.18 -10.72 -13.25
N VAL A 39 6.30 -11.19 -12.38
CA VAL A 39 5.56 -10.32 -11.46
C VAL A 39 6.49 -9.93 -10.30
N PRO A 40 6.78 -8.63 -10.08
CA PRO A 40 7.64 -8.18 -9.00
C PRO A 40 7.20 -8.64 -7.61
N GLY A 41 8.13 -8.63 -6.66
CA GLY A 41 7.88 -9.00 -5.27
C GLY A 41 7.05 -7.98 -4.50
N SER A 42 6.99 -6.74 -5.00
CA SER A 42 6.25 -5.63 -4.42
C SER A 42 5.65 -4.78 -5.54
N GLY A 43 4.69 -3.92 -5.21
CA GLY A 43 4.10 -3.00 -6.16
C GLY A 43 2.58 -2.90 -6.04
N CYS A 44 1.98 -2.16 -6.98
CA CYS A 44 0.56 -1.91 -7.00
C CYS A 44 0.02 -1.95 -8.43
N ILE A 45 -1.14 -2.55 -8.63
CA ILE A 45 -1.89 -2.51 -9.89
C ILE A 45 -3.24 -1.86 -9.61
N LEU A 46 -3.52 -0.74 -10.28
CA LEU A 46 -4.84 -0.11 -10.30
C LEU A 46 -5.55 -0.51 -11.58
N VAL A 47 -6.75 -1.05 -11.46
CA VAL A 47 -7.57 -1.48 -12.60
C VAL A 47 -8.81 -0.59 -12.66
N GLY A 48 -8.95 0.14 -13.75
CA GLY A 48 -10.09 1.00 -14.04
C GLY A 48 -10.80 0.61 -15.34
N ASP A 49 -11.87 1.32 -15.63
CA ASP A 49 -12.67 1.16 -16.87
C ASP A 49 -11.92 1.61 -18.13
N LYS A 50 -10.93 2.50 -17.98
CA LYS A 50 -10.15 3.07 -19.09
C LYS A 50 -8.75 2.46 -19.23
N GLY A 51 -8.39 1.51 -18.38
CA GLY A 51 -7.08 0.87 -18.43
C GLY A 51 -6.52 0.49 -17.07
N LYS A 52 -5.21 0.32 -17.03
CA LYS A 52 -4.46 -0.07 -15.83
C LYS A 52 -3.31 0.88 -15.57
N ILE A 53 -2.98 1.04 -14.29
CA ILE A 53 -1.74 1.66 -13.84
C ILE A 53 -0.98 0.61 -13.04
N PHE A 54 0.30 0.44 -13.31
CA PHE A 54 1.17 -0.46 -12.60
C PHE A 54 2.39 0.29 -12.03
N SER A 55 2.61 0.18 -10.74
CA SER A 55 3.81 0.64 -10.05
C SER A 55 4.60 -0.57 -9.56
N PRO A 56 5.86 -0.75 -9.98
CA PRO A 56 6.67 -1.90 -9.61
C PRO A 56 7.33 -1.81 -8.24
N ASP A 57 7.09 -0.73 -7.52
CA ASP A 57 7.70 -0.45 -6.22
C ASP A 57 6.69 0.08 -5.20
N ASP A 58 7.11 0.23 -3.95
CA ASP A 58 6.28 0.65 -2.83
C ASP A 58 6.03 2.17 -2.79
N TYR A 59 6.75 2.94 -3.61
CA TYR A 59 6.77 4.41 -3.52
C TYR A 59 5.92 5.09 -4.60
N GLY A 60 5.54 4.38 -5.66
CA GLY A 60 4.80 4.95 -6.78
C GLY A 60 5.59 6.01 -7.57
N ALA A 61 6.89 6.11 -7.36
CA ALA A 61 7.74 7.11 -8.01
C ALA A 61 7.92 6.84 -9.51
N LYS A 62 7.87 5.56 -9.88
CA LYS A 62 7.85 5.07 -11.26
C LYS A 62 6.60 4.26 -11.47
N PHE A 63 5.87 4.58 -12.51
CA PHE A 63 4.69 3.79 -12.87
C PHE A 63 4.50 3.74 -14.39
N PHE A 64 3.72 2.79 -14.79
CA PHE A 64 3.38 2.51 -16.18
C PHE A 64 1.87 2.58 -16.33
N VAL A 65 1.41 3.03 -17.49
CA VAL A 65 -0.01 3.14 -17.83
C VAL A 65 -0.28 2.32 -19.08
N LYS A 66 -1.38 1.59 -19.08
CA LYS A 66 -1.90 0.89 -20.24
C LYS A 66 -3.37 1.23 -20.37
N LEU A 67 -3.72 2.06 -21.33
CA LEU A 67 -5.11 2.36 -21.66
C LEU A 67 -5.77 1.18 -22.38
N THR A 68 -7.08 1.20 -22.50
CA THR A 68 -7.86 0.08 -23.11
C THR A 68 -7.42 -0.22 -24.53
N ASP A 69 -7.02 0.81 -25.29
CA ASP A 69 -6.60 0.67 -26.68
C ASP A 69 -5.09 0.42 -26.85
N ASP A 70 -4.33 0.48 -25.75
CA ASP A 70 -2.88 0.24 -25.78
C ASP A 70 -2.59 -1.27 -25.82
N LYS A 71 -1.62 -1.65 -26.64
CA LYS A 71 -1.13 -3.03 -26.69
C LYS A 71 -0.25 -3.36 -25.49
N GLU A 72 0.54 -2.40 -25.03
CA GLU A 72 1.57 -2.56 -24.00
C GLU A 72 1.51 -1.41 -22.98
N PHE A 73 2.17 -1.63 -21.85
CA PHE A 73 2.37 -0.57 -20.88
C PHE A 73 3.33 0.51 -21.39
N VAL A 74 2.98 1.76 -21.17
CA VAL A 74 3.79 2.95 -21.48
C VAL A 74 4.28 3.55 -20.17
N ALA A 75 5.57 3.84 -20.08
CA ALA A 75 6.13 4.54 -18.91
C ALA A 75 5.46 5.90 -18.72
N SER A 76 5.16 6.28 -17.48
CA SER A 76 4.38 7.47 -17.14
C SER A 76 4.90 8.76 -17.79
N GLN A 77 6.23 8.93 -17.87
CA GLN A 77 6.85 10.08 -18.51
C GLN A 77 6.63 10.14 -20.03
N ASN A 78 6.27 9.03 -20.68
CA ASN A 78 6.02 8.93 -22.11
C ASN A 78 4.53 8.92 -22.45
N SER A 79 3.64 8.77 -21.46
CA SER A 79 2.19 8.74 -21.65
C SER A 79 1.62 10.15 -21.79
N ASP A 80 0.99 10.46 -22.90
CA ASP A 80 0.34 11.77 -23.11
C ASP A 80 -0.87 11.94 -22.19
N ALA A 81 -1.56 10.86 -21.84
CA ALA A 81 -2.64 10.88 -20.86
C ALA A 81 -2.15 11.32 -19.48
N VAL A 82 -0.95 10.88 -19.07
CA VAL A 82 -0.32 11.29 -17.79
C VAL A 82 0.15 12.74 -17.86
N LYS A 83 0.79 13.15 -18.96
CA LYS A 83 1.27 14.52 -19.16
C LYS A 83 0.14 15.57 -19.15
N ALA A 84 -1.05 15.17 -19.57
CA ALA A 84 -2.24 16.02 -19.56
C ALA A 84 -2.79 16.29 -18.15
N ILE A 85 -2.38 15.53 -17.13
CA ILE A 85 -2.87 15.70 -15.75
C ILE A 85 -2.04 16.79 -15.06
N PRO A 86 -2.66 17.89 -14.62
CA PRO A 86 -1.93 18.93 -13.89
C PRO A 86 -1.46 18.41 -12.53
N GLN A 87 -0.29 18.84 -12.12
CA GLN A 87 0.20 18.55 -10.78
C GLN A 87 -0.61 19.34 -9.75
N THR A 88 -1.44 18.66 -8.96
CA THR A 88 -2.29 19.27 -7.92
C THR A 88 -1.66 19.19 -6.52
N ILE A 89 -0.79 18.22 -6.29
CA ILE A 89 -0.06 18.06 -5.02
C ILE A 89 1.28 18.79 -5.12
N PRO A 90 1.53 19.84 -4.31
CA PRO A 90 2.78 20.57 -4.36
C PRO A 90 3.96 19.68 -3.96
N ARG A 91 5.13 19.96 -4.52
CA ARG A 91 6.36 19.31 -4.12
C ARG A 91 6.83 19.87 -2.78
N ASN A 92 7.40 18.99 -1.95
CA ASN A 92 8.06 19.38 -0.71
C ASN A 92 9.17 20.41 -0.99
N ALA A 93 9.14 21.53 -0.28
CA ALA A 93 10.05 22.67 -0.48
C ALA A 93 11.42 22.50 0.21
N PHE A 94 11.58 21.51 1.07
CA PHE A 94 12.82 21.28 1.81
C PHE A 94 13.91 20.67 0.92
N SER A 95 15.17 20.99 1.23
CA SER A 95 16.36 20.45 0.56
C SER A 95 16.91 19.21 1.28
N GLY A 96 17.60 18.36 0.53
CA GLY A 96 18.21 17.13 1.02
C GLY A 96 17.70 15.89 0.27
N ASP A 97 18.08 14.72 0.74
CA ASP A 97 17.54 13.45 0.27
C ASP A 97 16.06 13.30 0.67
N THR A 98 15.43 12.25 0.17
CA THR A 98 13.99 12.02 0.36
C THR A 98 13.61 11.90 1.84
N ASP A 99 14.38 11.15 2.61
CA ASP A 99 14.09 10.90 4.03
C ASP A 99 14.23 12.18 4.84
N LYS A 100 15.31 12.93 4.61
CA LYS A 100 15.53 14.21 5.28
C LYS A 100 14.40 15.20 4.99
N ARG A 101 13.97 15.31 3.73
CA ARG A 101 12.87 16.22 3.35
C ARG A 101 11.57 15.83 4.02
N HIS A 102 11.29 14.54 4.11
CA HIS A 102 10.11 13.99 4.77
C HIS A 102 10.09 14.35 6.28
N HIS A 103 11.20 14.13 6.98
CA HIS A 103 11.33 14.52 8.38
C HIS A 103 11.23 16.03 8.61
N LEU A 104 11.82 16.85 7.75
CA LEU A 104 11.75 18.30 7.85
C LEU A 104 10.32 18.82 7.67
N GLU A 105 9.55 18.23 6.78
CA GLU A 105 8.13 18.54 6.59
C GLU A 105 7.35 18.25 7.87
N TRP A 106 7.56 17.09 8.48
CA TRP A 106 6.95 16.71 9.74
C TRP A 106 7.31 17.68 10.88
N ILE A 107 8.60 18.00 11.03
CA ILE A 107 9.09 18.95 12.04
C ILE A 107 8.47 20.34 11.84
N ALA A 108 8.34 20.79 10.59
CA ALA A 108 7.71 22.07 10.29
C ALA A 108 6.22 22.08 10.73
N GLY A 109 5.49 21.00 10.46
CA GLY A 109 4.12 20.82 10.96
C GLY A 109 4.03 20.86 12.48
N CYS A 110 4.93 20.18 13.20
CA CYS A 110 5.00 20.21 14.67
C CYS A 110 5.28 21.62 15.22
N LYS A 111 5.93 22.48 14.46
CA LYS A 111 6.20 23.89 14.82
C LYS A 111 5.10 24.86 14.42
N GLY A 112 3.92 24.37 14.04
CA GLY A 112 2.78 25.18 13.64
C GLY A 112 2.82 25.64 12.17
N GLY A 113 3.67 25.02 11.34
CA GLY A 113 3.68 25.22 9.89
C GLY A 113 2.54 24.47 9.19
N PRO A 114 2.56 24.41 7.85
CA PRO A 114 1.55 23.70 7.07
C PRO A 114 1.42 22.23 7.50
N THR A 115 0.21 21.70 7.41
CA THR A 115 -0.06 20.27 7.66
C THR A 115 0.76 19.41 6.69
N PRO A 116 1.60 18.49 7.20
CA PRO A 116 2.39 17.61 6.35
C PRO A 116 1.50 16.61 5.61
N TYR A 117 1.92 16.13 4.45
CA TYR A 117 1.17 15.10 3.71
C TYR A 117 1.12 13.75 4.45
N SER A 118 2.09 13.46 5.30
CA SER A 118 2.10 12.28 6.18
C SER A 118 1.41 12.50 7.53
N ASN A 119 0.40 13.39 7.57
CA ASN A 119 -0.41 13.60 8.77
C ASN A 119 -1.24 12.37 9.14
N PHE A 120 -1.78 12.35 10.36
CA PHE A 120 -2.50 11.20 10.89
C PHE A 120 -3.81 10.90 10.14
N ASP A 121 -4.46 11.88 9.51
CA ASP A 121 -5.67 11.64 8.72
C ASP A 121 -5.41 10.73 7.51
N ILE A 122 -4.19 10.75 7.00
CA ILE A 122 -3.75 9.87 5.90
C ILE A 122 -3.02 8.65 6.45
N ALA A 123 -2.02 8.87 7.31
CA ALA A 123 -1.13 7.82 7.79
C ALA A 123 -1.84 6.78 8.68
N ALA A 124 -2.87 7.17 9.43
CA ALA A 124 -3.63 6.25 10.24
C ALA A 124 -4.38 5.22 9.39
N TYR A 125 -5.08 5.65 8.34
CA TYR A 125 -5.76 4.75 7.42
C TYR A 125 -4.79 3.82 6.68
N LEU A 126 -3.67 4.34 6.22
CA LEU A 126 -2.64 3.52 5.58
C LEU A 126 -2.12 2.44 6.52
N THR A 127 -1.82 2.81 7.77
CA THR A 127 -1.36 1.88 8.80
C THR A 127 -2.43 0.83 9.13
N GLU A 128 -3.69 1.24 9.27
CA GLU A 128 -4.81 0.33 9.51
C GLU A 128 -4.93 -0.72 8.40
N ILE A 129 -4.92 -0.31 7.13
CA ILE A 129 -5.00 -1.22 5.98
C ILE A 129 -3.86 -2.26 6.00
N ILE A 130 -2.63 -1.81 6.24
CA ILE A 130 -1.45 -2.70 6.28
C ILE A 130 -1.55 -3.69 7.44
N LEU A 131 -1.90 -3.21 8.63
CA LEU A 131 -2.00 -4.04 9.82
C LEU A 131 -3.16 -5.04 9.75
N LEU A 132 -4.28 -4.68 9.12
CA LEU A 132 -5.37 -5.61 8.87
C LEU A 132 -4.95 -6.81 8.01
N GLY A 133 -4.09 -6.60 7.01
CA GLY A 133 -3.48 -7.68 6.25
C GLY A 133 -2.72 -8.66 7.17
N CYS A 134 -1.93 -8.14 8.11
CA CYS A 134 -1.23 -8.96 9.10
C CYS A 134 -2.18 -9.73 10.03
N VAL A 135 -3.28 -9.11 10.46
CA VAL A 135 -4.30 -9.78 11.28
C VAL A 135 -4.99 -10.90 10.50
N ALA A 136 -5.36 -10.64 9.23
CA ALA A 136 -5.98 -11.63 8.36
C ALA A 136 -5.08 -12.85 8.14
N MET A 137 -3.78 -12.63 7.93
CA MET A 137 -2.80 -13.73 7.81
C MET A 137 -2.71 -14.56 9.11
N ARG A 138 -2.72 -13.93 10.27
CA ARG A 138 -2.63 -14.62 11.57
C ARG A 138 -3.88 -15.40 11.93
N THR A 139 -5.05 -14.91 11.53
CA THR A 139 -6.33 -15.59 11.74
C THR A 139 -6.59 -16.66 10.68
N GLY A 140 -5.92 -16.60 9.54
CA GLY A 140 -6.15 -17.48 8.39
C GLY A 140 -7.54 -17.28 7.74
N LYS A 141 -8.18 -16.14 7.94
CA LYS A 141 -9.55 -15.85 7.50
C LYS A 141 -9.64 -14.52 6.77
N LYS A 142 -10.60 -14.44 5.84
CA LYS A 142 -11.10 -13.15 5.37
C LYS A 142 -11.76 -12.42 6.55
N LEU A 143 -11.40 -11.17 6.77
CA LEU A 143 -11.99 -10.34 7.82
C LEU A 143 -13.07 -9.43 7.24
N GLU A 144 -14.19 -9.30 7.96
CA GLU A 144 -15.20 -8.28 7.75
C GLU A 144 -14.96 -7.19 8.78
N TRP A 145 -14.40 -6.08 8.33
CA TRP A 145 -13.84 -5.05 9.20
C TRP A 145 -14.84 -3.93 9.49
N ASP A 146 -15.06 -3.66 10.77
CA ASP A 146 -15.79 -2.52 11.31
C ASP A 146 -14.75 -1.50 11.84
N GLY A 147 -14.27 -0.61 10.95
CA GLY A 147 -13.23 0.36 11.27
C GLY A 147 -13.59 1.28 12.43
N PRO A 148 -14.79 1.91 12.46
CA PRO A 148 -15.19 2.77 13.57
C PRO A 148 -15.11 2.11 14.95
N ASN A 149 -15.34 0.82 15.03
CA ASN A 149 -15.29 0.06 16.29
C ASN A 149 -14.01 -0.76 16.44
N MET A 150 -13.09 -0.69 15.48
CA MET A 150 -11.79 -1.39 15.47
C MET A 150 -11.95 -2.89 15.80
N ARG A 151 -12.80 -3.58 15.03
CA ARG A 151 -13.07 -5.02 15.23
C ARG A 151 -13.38 -5.76 13.94
N ALA A 152 -13.08 -7.06 13.92
CA ALA A 152 -13.53 -7.97 12.88
C ALA A 152 -14.87 -8.58 13.26
N THR A 153 -15.96 -8.26 12.55
CA THR A 153 -17.32 -8.68 12.92
C THR A 153 -17.55 -10.18 12.75
N ASN A 154 -16.82 -10.81 11.85
CA ASN A 154 -16.92 -12.25 11.55
C ASN A 154 -15.83 -13.11 12.23
N ALA A 155 -14.91 -12.50 12.97
CA ALA A 155 -13.78 -13.19 13.59
C ALA A 155 -13.40 -12.57 14.95
N PRO A 156 -14.20 -12.81 16.02
CA PRO A 156 -13.91 -12.26 17.35
C PRO A 156 -12.54 -12.66 17.92
N GLU A 157 -12.03 -13.82 17.50
CA GLU A 157 -10.69 -14.29 17.87
C GLU A 157 -9.56 -13.40 17.35
N ALA A 158 -9.83 -12.53 16.39
CA ALA A 158 -8.87 -11.56 15.89
C ALA A 158 -8.54 -10.45 16.91
N ASP A 159 -9.41 -10.24 17.92
CA ASP A 159 -9.27 -9.16 18.90
C ASP A 159 -7.91 -9.22 19.64
N ILE A 160 -7.38 -10.40 19.88
CA ILE A 160 -6.04 -10.58 20.51
C ILE A 160 -4.90 -9.97 19.71
N TYR A 161 -5.08 -9.78 18.38
CA TYR A 161 -4.10 -9.17 17.49
C TYR A 161 -4.37 -7.68 17.26
N ILE A 162 -5.59 -7.22 17.57
CA ILE A 162 -6.04 -5.84 17.35
C ILE A 162 -5.86 -5.00 18.61
N LYS A 163 -6.23 -5.57 19.75
CA LYS A 163 -6.16 -4.90 21.05
C LYS A 163 -5.14 -5.59 21.94
N ARG A 164 -4.26 -4.80 22.51
CA ARG A 164 -3.29 -5.29 23.48
C ARG A 164 -3.66 -4.79 24.87
N ASP A 165 -3.57 -5.67 25.85
CA ASP A 165 -3.71 -5.26 27.25
C ASP A 165 -2.64 -4.25 27.62
N ASN A 166 -3.08 -3.16 28.18
CA ASN A 166 -2.17 -2.11 28.64
C ASN A 166 -1.43 -2.58 29.89
N ARG A 167 -0.22 -2.10 30.07
CA ARG A 167 0.52 -2.28 31.32
C ARG A 167 -0.30 -1.72 32.49
N LYS A 168 -0.30 -2.42 33.65
CA LYS A 168 -1.01 -1.97 34.85
C LYS A 168 -0.69 -0.50 35.17
N GLY A 169 -1.74 0.29 35.33
CA GLY A 169 -1.64 1.73 35.59
C GLY A 169 -1.57 2.61 34.33
N TRP A 170 -1.65 2.04 33.13
CA TRP A 170 -1.72 2.76 31.86
C TRP A 170 -3.04 2.44 31.16
N SER A 171 -3.83 3.45 30.89
CA SER A 171 -5.05 3.37 30.08
C SER A 171 -4.93 4.39 28.94
N ILE A 172 -5.35 4.00 27.76
CA ILE A 172 -5.48 4.87 26.58
C ILE A 172 -6.97 4.95 26.27
#